data_806940c85c9bbfac87af3af1f38445b9
#
_entry.id   806940c85c9bbfac87af3af1f38445b9
#
_cell.length_a   1.000
_cell.length_b   1.000
_cell.length_c   1.000
_cell.angle_alpha   90.00
_cell.angle_beta   90.00
_cell.angle_gamma   90.00
#
_symmetry.space_group_name_H-M   'P 1'
#
loop_
_entity.id
_entity.type
_entity.pdbx_description
1 polymer ?
#
loop_
_entity_poly.entity_id
_entity_poly.type
_entity_poly.pdbx_seq_one_letter_code
_entity_poly.pdbx_strand_id
1 'polypeptide(L)'
;MKHHLKRQIEALEMIEKRMDYEVLKNLLDDAESTVRRGNKIIATALGKNVPICEKFVGTLISLGIDAFFLHTNSAVHGDLGAVKDGDLVIILSKSGETSESVYLYEQLKMRNVIVWIMCYNGDSTLCREDSKKLVLYLEHEGDKWNLVPNNSSIGFLLVLQSVAMELADRLDVGLDVFKKNHPGGYIGKTLSGM
;
A
#
# COMPACT_ATOMS: atom_id res chain seq x y z
N MET A 1 -19.89 16.96 -13.66
CA MET A 1 -19.35 15.58 -13.66
C MET A 1 -18.06 15.47 -14.46
N LYS A 2 -18.01 15.77 -15.77
CA LYS A 2 -16.77 15.72 -16.60
C LYS A 2 -15.57 16.46 -16.00
N HIS A 3 -15.79 17.58 -15.32
CA HIS A 3 -14.75 18.39 -14.70
C HIS A 3 -14.03 17.65 -13.54
N HIS A 4 -14.76 16.96 -12.64
CA HIS A 4 -14.14 16.23 -11.55
C HIS A 4 -13.34 15.02 -12.04
N LEU A 5 -13.90 14.27 -13.01
CA LEU A 5 -13.17 13.13 -13.61
C LEU A 5 -11.84 13.59 -14.25
N LYS A 6 -11.87 14.71 -14.99
CA LYS A 6 -10.66 15.26 -15.60
C LYS A 6 -9.61 15.66 -14.56
N ARG A 7 -10.02 16.34 -13.48
CA ARG A 7 -9.11 16.72 -12.38
C ARG A 7 -8.47 15.51 -11.69
N GLN A 8 -9.22 14.41 -11.54
CA GLN A 8 -8.68 13.17 -10.99
C GLN A 8 -7.61 12.56 -11.91
N ILE A 9 -7.86 12.52 -13.22
CA ILE A 9 -6.89 12.04 -14.20
C ILE A 9 -5.63 12.91 -14.16
N GLU A 10 -5.77 14.23 -14.20
CA GLU A 10 -4.66 15.19 -14.12
C GLU A 10 -3.84 14.99 -12.82
N ALA A 11 -4.50 14.74 -11.68
CA ALA A 11 -3.81 14.47 -10.42
C ALA A 11 -2.99 13.17 -10.47
N LEU A 12 -3.52 12.11 -11.08
CA LEU A 12 -2.82 10.84 -11.25
C LEU A 12 -1.61 10.96 -12.20
N GLU A 13 -1.77 11.69 -13.31
CA GLU A 13 -0.67 12.00 -14.23
C GLU A 13 0.45 12.78 -13.53
N MET A 14 0.11 13.70 -12.61
CA MET A 14 1.11 14.43 -11.82
C MET A 14 1.80 13.56 -10.78
N ILE A 15 1.10 12.61 -10.17
CA ILE A 15 1.71 11.62 -9.27
C ILE A 15 2.72 10.78 -10.05
N GLU A 16 2.34 10.25 -11.20
CA GLU A 16 3.22 9.45 -12.06
C GLU A 16 4.45 10.25 -12.50
N LYS A 17 4.25 11.45 -13.04
CA LYS A 17 5.32 12.31 -13.53
C LYS A 17 6.34 12.73 -12.46
N ARG A 18 5.90 12.85 -11.20
CA ARG A 18 6.74 13.26 -10.07
C ARG A 18 7.15 12.10 -9.16
N MET A 19 6.89 10.86 -9.58
CA MET A 19 7.27 9.68 -8.84
C MET A 19 8.81 9.58 -8.74
N ASP A 20 9.30 9.34 -7.52
CA ASP A 20 10.68 8.92 -7.33
C ASP A 20 10.77 7.41 -7.61
N TYR A 21 11.12 7.08 -8.85
CA TYR A 21 11.20 5.69 -9.29
C TYR A 21 12.32 4.89 -8.64
N GLU A 22 13.39 5.54 -8.17
CA GLU A 22 14.46 4.87 -7.42
C GLU A 22 13.97 4.46 -6.03
N VAL A 23 13.23 5.34 -5.35
CA VAL A 23 12.60 5.02 -4.07
C VAL A 23 11.53 3.94 -4.24
N LEU A 24 10.71 4.03 -5.29
CA LEU A 24 9.70 3.00 -5.60
C LEU A 24 10.35 1.64 -5.88
N LYS A 25 11.47 1.63 -6.62
CA LYS A 25 12.26 0.41 -6.86
C LYS A 25 12.77 -0.19 -5.54
N ASN A 26 13.28 0.62 -4.62
CA ASN A 26 13.75 0.16 -3.32
C ASN A 26 12.62 -0.47 -2.49
N LEU A 27 11.41 0.09 -2.53
CA LEU A 27 10.23 -0.53 -1.91
C LEU A 27 9.93 -1.90 -2.53
N LEU A 28 9.98 -2.01 -3.85
CA LEU A 28 9.76 -3.26 -4.58
C LEU A 28 10.83 -4.31 -4.26
N ASP A 29 12.10 -3.90 -4.18
CA ASP A 29 13.22 -4.78 -3.84
C ASP A 29 13.07 -5.34 -2.41
N ASP A 30 12.68 -4.50 -1.45
CA ASP A 30 12.37 -4.93 -0.07
C ASP A 30 11.15 -5.88 -0.04
N ALA A 31 10.09 -5.57 -0.80
CA ALA A 31 8.89 -6.39 -0.87
C ALA A 31 9.18 -7.78 -1.48
N GLU A 32 9.88 -7.82 -2.61
CA GLU A 32 10.31 -9.05 -3.26
C GLU A 32 11.17 -9.91 -2.33
N SER A 33 12.19 -9.29 -1.72
CA SER A 33 13.06 -9.98 -0.76
C SER A 33 12.30 -10.53 0.44
N THR A 34 11.31 -9.77 0.95
CA THR A 34 10.44 -10.20 2.05
C THR A 34 9.67 -11.47 1.68
N VAL A 35 8.99 -11.46 0.54
CA VAL A 35 8.20 -12.61 0.08
C VAL A 35 9.07 -13.83 -0.22
N ARG A 36 10.23 -13.63 -0.86
CA ARG A 36 11.17 -14.74 -1.14
C ARG A 36 11.74 -15.40 0.12
N ARG A 37 11.79 -14.69 1.24
CA ARG A 37 12.16 -15.25 2.55
C ARG A 37 11.01 -15.96 3.26
N GLY A 38 9.79 -15.98 2.70
CA GLY A 38 8.61 -16.57 3.32
C GLY A 38 7.95 -15.68 4.36
N ASN A 39 8.28 -14.39 4.38
CA ASN A 39 7.63 -13.38 5.19
C ASN A 39 6.49 -12.72 4.44
N LYS A 40 5.62 -11.97 5.15
CA LYS A 40 4.45 -11.34 4.56
C LYS A 40 4.58 -9.84 4.42
N ILE A 41 3.75 -9.29 3.55
CA ILE A 41 3.55 -7.86 3.39
C ILE A 41 2.33 -7.43 4.21
N ILE A 42 2.51 -6.47 5.09
CA ILE A 42 1.46 -5.92 5.94
C ILE A 42 1.17 -4.49 5.48
N ALA A 43 -0.10 -4.18 5.22
CA ALA A 43 -0.53 -2.80 5.00
C ALA A 43 -1.37 -2.32 6.18
N THR A 44 -1.13 -1.08 6.62
CA THR A 44 -1.84 -0.49 7.76
C THR A 44 -2.22 0.96 7.48
N ALA A 45 -3.39 1.35 7.94
CA ALA A 45 -3.92 2.70 7.79
C ALA A 45 -5.06 3.00 8.76
N LEU A 46 -5.51 4.26 8.73
CA LEU A 46 -6.71 4.75 9.39
C LEU A 46 -7.68 5.41 8.42
N GLY A 47 -8.93 5.50 8.82
CA GLY A 47 -9.97 6.26 8.14
C GLY A 47 -10.19 5.79 6.68
N LYS A 48 -10.17 6.72 5.74
CA LYS A 48 -10.47 6.45 4.32
C LYS A 48 -9.36 5.67 3.60
N ASN A 49 -8.18 5.53 4.20
CA ASN A 49 -7.10 4.71 3.64
C ASN A 49 -7.25 3.21 3.98
N VAL A 50 -8.12 2.85 4.94
CA VAL A 50 -8.39 1.44 5.30
C VAL A 50 -8.81 0.61 4.09
N PRO A 51 -9.87 0.96 3.34
CA PRO A 51 -10.29 0.17 2.18
C PRO A 51 -9.24 0.12 1.06
N ILE A 52 -8.31 1.07 1.01
CA ILE A 52 -7.20 1.06 0.05
C ILE A 52 -6.19 -0.04 0.44
N CYS A 53 -5.83 -0.12 1.72
CA CYS A 53 -4.97 -1.19 2.23
C CYS A 53 -5.62 -2.56 2.06
N GLU A 54 -6.92 -2.68 2.38
CA GLU A 54 -7.68 -3.92 2.20
C GLU A 54 -7.69 -4.37 0.73
N LYS A 55 -7.91 -3.43 -0.21
CA LYS A 55 -7.85 -3.74 -1.66
C LYS A 55 -6.46 -4.20 -2.09
N PHE A 56 -5.41 -3.54 -1.63
CA PHE A 56 -4.02 -3.94 -1.92
C PHE A 56 -3.73 -5.34 -1.41
N VAL A 57 -4.00 -5.59 -0.12
CA VAL A 57 -3.83 -6.91 0.51
C VAL A 57 -4.64 -7.98 -0.20
N GLY A 58 -5.91 -7.70 -0.51
CA GLY A 58 -6.76 -8.64 -1.27
C GLY A 58 -6.19 -8.97 -2.65
N THR A 59 -5.55 -7.99 -3.32
CA THR A 59 -4.87 -8.23 -4.59
C THR A 59 -3.66 -9.15 -4.41
N LEU A 60 -2.80 -8.90 -3.42
CA LEU A 60 -1.64 -9.75 -3.14
C LEU A 60 -2.05 -11.19 -2.81
N ILE A 61 -3.04 -11.36 -1.91
CA ILE A 61 -3.57 -12.69 -1.56
C ILE A 61 -4.11 -13.43 -2.79
N SER A 62 -4.82 -12.72 -3.68
CA SER A 62 -5.35 -13.32 -4.90
C SER A 62 -4.26 -13.81 -5.85
N LEU A 63 -3.09 -13.18 -5.80
CA LEU A 63 -1.87 -13.55 -6.53
C LEU A 63 -1.02 -14.61 -5.80
N GLY A 64 -1.49 -15.12 -4.63
CA GLY A 64 -0.76 -16.10 -3.84
C GLY A 64 0.39 -15.54 -3.02
N ILE A 65 0.47 -14.22 -2.90
CA ILE A 65 1.47 -13.52 -2.07
C ILE A 65 0.90 -13.37 -0.66
N ASP A 66 1.65 -13.82 0.35
CA ASP A 66 1.21 -13.70 1.75
C ASP A 66 1.17 -12.24 2.17
N ALA A 67 -0.01 -11.78 2.53
CA ALA A 67 -0.26 -10.41 2.93
C ALA A 67 -1.34 -10.29 4.00
N PHE A 68 -1.27 -9.24 4.81
CA PHE A 68 -2.19 -9.02 5.92
C PHE A 68 -2.54 -7.53 6.06
N PHE A 69 -3.83 -7.24 6.26
CA PHE A 69 -4.25 -5.89 6.65
C PHE A 69 -4.26 -5.79 8.18
N LEU A 70 -3.47 -4.86 8.72
CA LEU A 70 -3.40 -4.54 10.14
C LEU A 70 -4.07 -3.19 10.40
N HIS A 71 -5.20 -3.18 11.09
CA HIS A 71 -5.84 -1.91 11.43
C HIS A 71 -5.00 -1.16 12.48
N THR A 72 -4.62 0.09 12.22
CA THR A 72 -3.66 0.85 13.05
C THR A 72 -4.07 0.92 14.52
N ASN A 73 -5.37 1.14 14.82
CA ASN A 73 -5.83 1.19 16.23
C ASN A 73 -5.81 -0.18 16.90
N SER A 74 -6.22 -1.24 16.20
CA SER A 74 -6.22 -2.60 16.76
C SER A 74 -4.81 -3.12 17.00
N ALA A 75 -3.86 -2.69 16.18
CA ALA A 75 -2.47 -3.09 16.26
C ALA A 75 -1.93 -2.97 17.70
N VAL A 76 -2.10 -1.81 18.31
CA VAL A 76 -1.56 -1.50 19.64
C VAL A 76 -2.36 -2.13 20.78
N HIS A 77 -3.48 -2.78 20.48
CA HIS A 77 -4.31 -3.52 21.44
C HIS A 77 -4.17 -5.05 21.32
N GLY A 78 -3.08 -5.52 20.74
CA GLY A 78 -2.72 -6.94 20.69
C GLY A 78 -2.46 -7.49 19.30
N ASP A 79 -3.01 -6.89 18.22
CA ASP A 79 -2.88 -7.41 16.85
C ASP A 79 -1.45 -7.30 16.30
N LEU A 80 -0.57 -6.53 16.96
CA LEU A 80 0.88 -6.56 16.72
C LEU A 80 1.48 -7.97 16.89
N GLY A 81 0.80 -8.87 17.56
CA GLY A 81 1.16 -10.29 17.62
C GLY A 81 1.17 -11.01 16.27
N ALA A 82 0.44 -10.47 15.27
CA ALA A 82 0.44 -10.99 13.90
C ALA A 82 1.71 -10.58 13.10
N VAL A 83 2.44 -9.56 13.55
CA VAL A 83 3.67 -9.07 12.91
C VAL A 83 4.84 -9.92 13.37
N LYS A 84 5.58 -10.51 12.42
CA LYS A 84 6.72 -11.40 12.67
C LYS A 84 8.02 -10.78 12.19
N ASP A 85 9.12 -11.26 12.74
CA ASP A 85 10.46 -10.86 12.31
C ASP A 85 10.64 -11.09 10.81
N GLY A 86 11.14 -10.07 10.13
CA GLY A 86 11.36 -10.10 8.69
C GLY A 86 10.18 -9.67 7.84
N ASP A 87 8.99 -9.43 8.43
CA ASP A 87 7.84 -8.89 7.70
C ASP A 87 8.10 -7.47 7.19
N LEU A 88 7.45 -7.11 6.11
CA LEU A 88 7.42 -5.74 5.60
C LEU A 88 6.08 -5.08 5.94
N VAL A 89 6.12 -3.90 6.54
CA VAL A 89 4.94 -3.12 6.93
C VAL A 89 4.90 -1.82 6.14
N ILE A 90 3.81 -1.56 5.43
CA ILE A 90 3.55 -0.30 4.72
C ILE A 90 2.49 0.48 5.50
N ILE A 91 2.86 1.66 6.00
CA ILE A 91 1.96 2.58 6.70
C ILE A 91 1.49 3.65 5.72
N LEU A 92 0.18 3.75 5.48
CA LEU A 92 -0.42 4.81 4.69
C LEU A 92 -0.92 5.94 5.59
N SER A 93 -0.39 7.13 5.40
CA SER A 93 -0.86 8.33 6.09
C SER A 93 -0.69 9.56 5.19
N LYS A 94 -1.78 10.21 4.76
CA LYS A 94 -1.68 11.39 3.89
C LYS A 94 -0.81 12.48 4.50
N SER A 95 -1.11 12.87 5.74
CA SER A 95 -0.38 13.94 6.44
C SER A 95 0.94 13.47 7.04
N GLY A 96 1.07 12.19 7.38
CA GLY A 96 2.18 11.66 8.18
C GLY A 96 2.18 12.12 9.64
N GLU A 97 1.07 12.73 10.11
CA GLU A 97 0.94 13.35 11.44
C GLU A 97 -0.14 12.67 12.33
N THR A 98 -0.82 11.63 11.82
CA THR A 98 -1.84 10.94 12.58
C THR A 98 -1.20 10.27 13.79
N SER A 99 -1.60 10.66 15.00
CA SER A 99 -0.97 10.25 16.27
C SER A 99 -0.90 8.74 16.43
N GLU A 100 -1.96 8.03 16.06
CA GLU A 100 -2.03 6.57 16.14
C GLU A 100 -1.05 5.89 15.16
N SER A 101 -0.88 6.46 13.97
CA SER A 101 0.09 5.96 12.99
C SER A 101 1.53 6.22 13.43
N VAL A 102 1.79 7.39 14.03
CA VAL A 102 3.09 7.72 14.63
C VAL A 102 3.40 6.78 15.78
N TYR A 103 2.44 6.55 16.68
CA TYR A 103 2.62 5.61 17.79
C TYR A 103 2.87 4.19 17.30
N LEU A 104 2.11 3.70 16.32
CA LEU A 104 2.34 2.39 15.72
C LEU A 104 3.74 2.29 15.10
N TYR A 105 4.19 3.32 14.38
CA TYR A 105 5.53 3.37 13.80
C TYR A 105 6.62 3.19 14.86
N GLU A 106 6.53 3.90 15.99
CA GLU A 106 7.49 3.75 17.09
C GLU A 106 7.47 2.32 17.69
N GLN A 107 6.32 1.66 17.76
CA GLN A 107 6.24 0.25 18.19
C GLN A 107 6.87 -0.71 17.18
N LEU A 108 6.72 -0.44 15.88
CA LEU A 108 7.32 -1.25 14.82
C LEU A 108 8.84 -1.08 14.75
N LYS A 109 9.38 0.10 15.03
CA LYS A 109 10.83 0.34 15.10
C LYS A 109 11.53 -0.52 16.17
N MET A 110 10.83 -0.94 17.20
CA MET A 110 11.37 -1.83 18.25
C MET A 110 11.37 -3.32 17.83
N ARG A 111 10.92 -3.64 16.61
CA ARG A 111 10.81 -4.99 16.09
C ARG A 111 11.75 -5.19 14.91
N ASN A 112 12.10 -6.43 14.64
CA ASN A 112 12.94 -6.80 13.49
C ASN A 112 12.09 -6.88 12.19
N VAL A 113 11.54 -5.75 11.76
CA VAL A 113 10.67 -5.62 10.57
C VAL A 113 11.14 -4.49 9.66
N ILE A 114 10.80 -4.58 8.38
CA ILE A 114 11.02 -3.49 7.43
C ILE A 114 9.78 -2.61 7.43
N VAL A 115 9.92 -1.31 7.72
CA VAL A 115 8.80 -0.37 7.73
C VAL A 115 8.97 0.66 6.63
N TRP A 116 7.96 0.78 5.78
CA TRP A 116 7.83 1.82 4.76
C TRP A 116 6.67 2.76 5.09
N ILE A 117 6.92 4.05 4.91
CA ILE A 117 5.90 5.10 5.01
C ILE A 117 5.49 5.53 3.60
N MET A 118 4.20 5.53 3.31
CA MET A 118 3.67 6.14 2.08
C MET A 118 2.80 7.33 2.47
N CYS A 119 3.18 8.53 2.03
CA CYS A 119 2.55 9.78 2.44
C CYS A 119 2.58 10.84 1.33
N TYR A 120 1.99 12.02 1.60
CA TYR A 120 2.04 13.20 0.73
C TYR A 120 2.80 14.37 1.37
N ASN A 121 3.26 14.22 2.61
CA ASN A 121 4.06 15.22 3.32
C ASN A 121 5.39 14.61 3.76
N GLY A 122 6.45 14.90 3.02
CA GLY A 122 7.79 14.40 3.27
C GLY A 122 8.47 14.96 4.53
N ASP A 123 7.96 16.08 5.05
CA ASP A 123 8.50 16.77 6.24
C ASP A 123 7.74 16.37 7.53
N SER A 124 6.85 15.37 7.43
CA SER A 124 6.00 14.94 8.54
C SER A 124 6.75 14.14 9.59
N THR A 125 6.10 13.98 10.76
CA THR A 125 6.63 13.19 11.88
C THR A 125 6.94 11.74 11.50
N LEU A 126 6.15 11.11 10.64
CA LEU A 126 6.43 9.77 10.11
C LEU A 126 7.60 9.75 9.13
N CYS A 127 7.82 10.83 8.39
CA CYS A 127 8.83 10.91 7.32
C CYS A 127 10.17 11.48 7.80
N ARG A 128 10.62 11.08 8.99
CA ARG A 128 11.92 11.48 9.56
C ARG A 128 13.08 10.98 8.70
N GLU A 129 14.30 11.46 8.95
CA GLU A 129 15.49 11.12 8.17
C GLU A 129 15.77 9.61 8.13
N ASP A 130 15.52 8.90 9.22
CA ASP A 130 15.77 7.47 9.38
C ASP A 130 14.66 6.58 8.77
N SER A 131 13.56 7.14 8.28
CA SER A 131 12.44 6.38 7.73
C SER A 131 12.63 6.01 6.27
N LYS A 132 12.29 4.75 5.89
CA LYS A 132 12.05 4.39 4.49
C LYS A 132 10.70 4.98 4.10
N LYS A 133 10.69 5.88 3.12
CA LYS A 133 9.48 6.64 2.75
C LYS A 133 9.33 6.78 1.25
N LEU A 134 8.11 6.62 0.76
CA LEU A 134 7.69 6.98 -0.59
C LEU A 134 6.73 8.17 -0.47
N VAL A 135 7.20 9.34 -0.87
CA VAL A 135 6.43 10.59 -0.81
C VAL A 135 5.80 10.83 -2.17
N LEU A 136 4.46 10.83 -2.21
CA LEU A 136 3.70 11.10 -3.41
C LEU A 136 3.42 12.59 -3.55
N TYR A 137 3.25 13.06 -4.78
CA TYR A 137 2.87 14.44 -5.04
C TYR A 137 1.35 14.62 -5.02
N LEU A 138 0.87 15.67 -4.36
CA LEU A 138 -0.52 16.08 -4.38
C LEU A 138 -0.62 17.61 -4.35
N GLU A 139 -1.20 18.18 -5.41
CA GLU A 139 -1.50 19.61 -5.46
C GLU A 139 -2.84 19.92 -4.79
N HIS A 140 -3.87 19.11 -5.06
CA HIS A 140 -5.23 19.38 -4.64
C HIS A 140 -6.07 18.09 -4.54
N GLU A 141 -6.95 17.99 -3.52
CA GLU A 141 -7.87 16.85 -3.37
C GLU A 141 -8.99 16.82 -4.42
N GLY A 142 -9.22 17.93 -5.10
CA GLY A 142 -10.23 18.01 -6.16
C GLY A 142 -11.61 18.48 -5.69
N ASP A 143 -11.84 18.62 -4.39
CA ASP A 143 -13.04 19.20 -3.81
C ASP A 143 -12.87 20.71 -3.53
N LYS A 144 -13.96 21.42 -3.28
CA LYS A 144 -13.95 22.89 -3.10
C LYS A 144 -13.22 23.36 -1.84
N TRP A 145 -13.01 22.48 -0.88
CA TRP A 145 -12.33 22.81 0.38
C TRP A 145 -10.88 22.34 0.43
N ASN A 146 -10.47 21.50 -0.52
CA ASN A 146 -9.20 20.78 -0.53
C ASN A 146 -8.98 19.89 0.71
N LEU A 147 -10.03 19.25 1.21
CA LEU A 147 -10.04 18.52 2.47
C LEU A 147 -10.51 17.07 2.34
N VAL A 148 -11.45 16.81 1.44
CA VAL A 148 -12.05 15.47 1.31
C VAL A 148 -11.01 14.50 0.75
N PRO A 149 -10.67 13.40 1.43
CA PRO A 149 -9.76 12.40 0.89
C PRO A 149 -10.33 11.82 -0.42
N ASN A 150 -9.81 12.27 -1.54
CA ASN A 150 -10.26 11.96 -2.90
C ASN A 150 -9.08 11.67 -3.80
N ASN A 151 -8.39 12.67 -4.36
CA ASN A 151 -7.22 12.48 -5.21
C ASN A 151 -6.08 11.75 -4.48
N SER A 152 -5.86 12.05 -3.21
CA SER A 152 -4.89 11.32 -2.38
C SER A 152 -5.23 9.84 -2.26
N SER A 153 -6.50 9.51 -2.06
CA SER A 153 -6.95 8.12 -1.94
C SER A 153 -6.77 7.34 -3.23
N ILE A 154 -7.15 7.95 -4.37
CA ILE A 154 -6.97 7.34 -5.70
C ILE A 154 -5.48 7.17 -6.02
N GLY A 155 -4.65 8.15 -5.67
CA GLY A 155 -3.19 8.09 -5.85
C GLY A 155 -2.55 6.96 -5.05
N PHE A 156 -2.90 6.79 -3.78
CA PHE A 156 -2.45 5.64 -2.99
C PHE A 156 -2.86 4.32 -3.63
N LEU A 157 -4.11 4.22 -4.08
CA LEU A 157 -4.61 3.02 -4.73
C LEU A 157 -3.86 2.72 -6.03
N LEU A 158 -3.62 3.73 -6.87
CA LEU A 158 -2.84 3.60 -8.12
C LEU A 158 -1.47 3.01 -7.84
N VAL A 159 -0.71 3.62 -6.93
CA VAL A 159 0.66 3.20 -6.64
C VAL A 159 0.70 1.80 -6.03
N LEU A 160 -0.15 1.49 -5.06
CA LEU A 160 -0.18 0.17 -4.44
C LEU A 160 -0.61 -0.93 -5.41
N GLN A 161 -1.55 -0.66 -6.32
CA GLN A 161 -1.91 -1.65 -7.35
C GLN A 161 -0.77 -1.85 -8.35
N SER A 162 -0.04 -0.79 -8.72
CA SER A 162 1.16 -0.91 -9.55
C SER A 162 2.25 -1.74 -8.84
N VAL A 163 2.47 -1.51 -7.55
CA VAL A 163 3.39 -2.33 -6.73
C VAL A 163 2.96 -3.80 -6.72
N ALA A 164 1.67 -4.10 -6.57
CA ALA A 164 1.18 -5.48 -6.57
C ALA A 164 1.40 -6.19 -7.90
N MET A 165 1.17 -5.49 -9.04
CA MET A 165 1.38 -6.05 -10.38
C MET A 165 2.87 -6.28 -10.66
N GLU A 166 3.71 -5.28 -10.44
CA GLU A 166 5.16 -5.38 -10.62
C GLU A 166 5.77 -6.48 -9.73
N LEU A 167 5.29 -6.60 -8.48
CA LEU A 167 5.76 -7.65 -7.59
C LEU A 167 5.37 -9.04 -8.08
N ALA A 168 4.16 -9.21 -8.63
CA ALA A 168 3.73 -10.47 -9.23
C ALA A 168 4.62 -10.86 -10.42
N ASP A 169 4.95 -9.90 -11.27
CA ASP A 169 5.86 -10.12 -12.40
C ASP A 169 7.27 -10.52 -11.93
N ARG A 170 7.83 -9.84 -10.93
CA ARG A 170 9.15 -10.16 -10.37
C ARG A 170 9.21 -11.52 -9.68
N LEU A 171 8.10 -11.95 -9.08
CA LEU A 171 7.98 -13.26 -8.44
C LEU A 171 7.61 -14.39 -9.41
N ASP A 172 7.42 -14.07 -10.70
CA ASP A 172 6.97 -15.01 -11.73
C ASP A 172 5.68 -15.75 -11.33
N VAL A 173 4.69 -14.99 -10.83
CA VAL A 173 3.41 -15.55 -10.38
C VAL A 173 2.64 -16.11 -11.58
N GLY A 174 2.52 -17.43 -11.64
CA GLY A 174 1.82 -18.11 -12.73
C GLY A 174 0.30 -17.97 -12.67
N LEU A 175 -0.35 -18.10 -13.84
CA LEU A 175 -1.81 -18.08 -13.96
C LEU A 175 -2.47 -19.23 -13.18
N ASP A 176 -1.78 -20.33 -12.97
CA ASP A 176 -2.23 -21.49 -12.19
C ASP A 176 -2.47 -21.15 -10.72
N VAL A 177 -1.59 -20.32 -10.12
CA VAL A 177 -1.75 -19.80 -8.75
C VAL A 177 -3.02 -18.95 -8.67
N PHE A 178 -3.18 -18.01 -9.61
CA PHE A 178 -4.36 -17.16 -9.67
C PHE A 178 -5.65 -17.97 -9.89
N LYS A 179 -5.61 -18.94 -10.78
CA LYS A 179 -6.71 -19.89 -11.06
C LYS A 179 -7.12 -20.67 -9.81
N LYS A 180 -6.15 -21.21 -9.07
CA LYS A 180 -6.38 -21.94 -7.81
C LYS A 180 -7.07 -21.06 -6.77
N ASN A 181 -6.72 -19.80 -6.69
CA ASN A 181 -7.26 -18.84 -5.72
C ASN A 181 -8.64 -18.27 -6.12
N HIS A 182 -9.11 -18.52 -7.37
CA HIS A 182 -10.39 -18.02 -7.88
C HIS A 182 -11.29 -19.18 -8.38
N PRO A 183 -11.72 -20.11 -7.49
CA PRO A 183 -12.52 -21.26 -7.91
C PRO A 183 -13.95 -20.92 -8.33
N GLY A 184 -14.44 -19.73 -7.99
CA GLY A 184 -15.83 -19.31 -8.17
C GLY A 184 -16.02 -18.08 -9.05
N GLY A 185 -17.27 -17.70 -9.25
CA GLY A 185 -17.67 -16.51 -9.99
C GLY A 185 -17.34 -16.55 -11.49
N TYR A 186 -17.38 -15.39 -12.15
CA TYR A 186 -17.11 -15.27 -13.58
C TYR A 186 -15.65 -15.61 -13.91
N ILE A 187 -14.71 -15.15 -13.09
CA ILE A 187 -13.27 -15.44 -13.26
C ILE A 187 -13.02 -16.93 -13.20
N GLY A 188 -13.55 -17.65 -12.19
CA GLY A 188 -13.38 -19.09 -12.08
C GLY A 188 -13.95 -19.86 -13.27
N LYS A 189 -15.10 -19.45 -13.79
CA LYS A 189 -15.69 -20.03 -15.01
C LYS A 189 -14.82 -19.79 -16.24
N THR A 190 -14.29 -18.57 -16.42
CA THR A 190 -13.43 -18.22 -17.55
C THR A 190 -12.13 -19.03 -17.51
N LEU A 191 -11.51 -19.15 -16.32
CA LEU A 191 -10.26 -19.86 -16.14
C LEU A 191 -10.43 -21.41 -16.23
N SER A 192 -11.62 -21.94 -15.95
CA SER A 192 -11.90 -23.38 -16.09
C SER A 192 -11.98 -23.83 -17.55
N GLY A 193 -12.18 -22.89 -18.49
CA GLY A 193 -12.19 -23.15 -19.93
C GLY A 193 -10.83 -22.96 -20.63
N MET A 194 -9.82 -22.54 -19.89
CA MET A 194 -8.41 -22.44 -20.31
C MET A 194 -7.60 -23.62 -19.73
#